data_c667eec54dca50db3c9962122cdfbe1a
#
_entry.id   c667eec54dca50db3c9962122cdfbe1a
#
_cell.length_a   1.000
_cell.length_b   1.000
_cell.length_c   1.000
_cell.angle_alpha   90.00
_cell.angle_beta   90.00
_cell.angle_gamma   90.00
#
_symmetry.space_group_name_H-M   'P 1'
#
loop_
_entity.id
_entity.type
_entity.pdbx_description
1 polymer ?
#
loop_
_entity_poly.entity_id
_entity_poly.type
_entity_poly.pdbx_seq_one_letter_code
_entity_poly.pdbx_strand_id
1 'polypeptide(L)'
;MGFSCFIKLALGAAALSVLGYFALPFIPFGNAPVASIFSTGLFLGAIVGGVATALYSSVSHGSDSDVVTLYVGNLPFTATKEEVEDLFRPYGSVQDVRLVTGGPNRRPKGYGFVEMDAYGAKDALKLNGVDMGGRKLRINEAKDRAE
;
A
#
# COMPACT_ATOMS: atom_id res chain seq x y z
N MET A 1 -1.94 6.23 -11.13
CA MET A 1 -2.70 7.22 -10.31
C MET A 1 -4.10 7.33 -10.88
N GLY A 2 -5.11 6.85 -10.16
CA GLY A 2 -6.47 6.79 -10.68
C GLY A 2 -7.10 8.17 -10.82
N PHE A 3 -7.68 8.46 -11.95
CA PHE A 3 -8.48 9.65 -12.29
C PHE A 3 -9.49 10.02 -11.17
N SER A 4 -9.98 9.01 -10.45
CA SER A 4 -10.87 9.16 -9.28
C SER A 4 -10.22 9.86 -8.08
N CYS A 5 -8.91 9.70 -7.87
CA CYS A 5 -8.20 10.34 -6.75
C CYS A 5 -7.99 11.83 -7.02
N PHE A 6 -7.69 12.19 -8.28
CA PHE A 6 -7.53 13.58 -8.70
C PHE A 6 -8.83 14.38 -8.56
N ILE A 7 -9.96 13.77 -8.91
CA ILE A 7 -11.30 14.39 -8.78
C ILE A 7 -11.63 14.65 -7.31
N LYS A 8 -11.34 13.72 -6.40
CA LYS A 8 -11.60 13.88 -4.96
C LYS A 8 -10.76 15.02 -4.36
N LEU A 9 -9.51 15.14 -4.79
CA LEU A 9 -8.60 16.19 -4.32
C LEU A 9 -9.02 17.57 -4.85
N ALA A 10 -9.43 17.66 -6.12
CA ALA A 10 -9.94 18.89 -6.72
C ALA A 10 -11.25 19.35 -6.08
N LEU A 11 -12.16 18.41 -5.77
CA LEU A 11 -13.43 18.72 -5.07
C LEU A 11 -13.17 19.19 -3.63
N GLY A 12 -12.20 18.60 -2.91
CA GLY A 12 -11.81 19.03 -1.57
C GLY A 12 -11.22 20.44 -1.57
N ALA A 13 -10.35 20.75 -2.52
CA ALA A 13 -9.76 22.09 -2.67
C ALA A 13 -10.83 23.16 -3.02
N ALA A 14 -11.77 22.83 -3.90
CA ALA A 14 -12.88 23.70 -4.24
C ALA A 14 -13.79 23.98 -3.05
N ALA A 15 -14.12 22.97 -2.25
CA ALA A 15 -14.94 23.12 -1.04
C ALA A 15 -14.25 24.01 0.01
N LEU A 16 -12.94 23.84 0.24
CA LEU A 16 -12.14 24.67 1.13
C LEU A 16 -12.06 26.13 0.65
N SER A 17 -11.95 26.35 -0.66
CA SER A 17 -11.94 27.69 -1.26
C SER A 17 -13.27 28.42 -1.04
N VAL A 18 -14.40 27.74 -1.22
CA VAL A 18 -15.74 28.29 -0.99
C VAL A 18 -15.95 28.62 0.49
N LEU A 19 -15.55 27.71 1.40
CA LEU A 19 -15.61 27.95 2.85
C LEU A 19 -14.77 29.16 3.25
N GLY A 20 -13.55 29.29 2.72
CA GLY A 20 -12.68 30.44 2.95
C GLY A 20 -13.31 31.75 2.48
N TYR A 21 -13.96 31.76 1.33
CA TYR A 21 -14.63 32.94 0.78
C TYR A 21 -15.78 33.42 1.69
N PHE A 22 -16.56 32.51 2.25
CA PHE A 22 -17.65 32.85 3.18
C PHE A 22 -17.16 33.22 4.59
N ALA A 23 -16.02 32.75 5.03
CA ALA A 23 -15.43 33.05 6.33
C ALA A 23 -14.72 34.42 6.38
N LEU A 24 -14.21 34.91 5.25
CA LEU A 24 -13.45 36.16 5.14
C LEU A 24 -14.19 37.40 5.73
N PRO A 25 -15.50 37.62 5.50
CA PRO A 25 -16.21 38.78 6.05
C PRO A 25 -16.41 38.75 7.58
N PHE A 26 -16.23 37.58 8.22
CA PHE A 26 -16.34 37.43 9.67
C PHE A 26 -15.03 37.71 10.43
N ILE A 27 -13.91 37.83 9.73
CA ILE A 27 -12.61 38.09 10.32
C ILE A 27 -12.35 39.60 10.21
N PRO A 28 -12.26 40.38 11.32
CA PRO A 28 -11.98 41.80 11.28
C PRO A 28 -10.52 42.03 10.90
N PHE A 29 -10.23 41.96 9.63
CA PHE A 29 -8.98 42.44 9.07
C PHE A 29 -9.09 43.96 9.00
N GLY A 30 -8.68 44.66 10.08
CA GLY A 30 -8.52 46.09 10.03
C GLY A 30 -7.76 46.54 8.77
N ASN A 31 -7.42 47.79 8.62
CA ASN A 31 -6.78 48.40 7.41
C ASN A 31 -5.50 47.72 6.87
N ALA A 32 -5.47 46.37 6.86
CA ALA A 32 -4.35 45.60 6.31
C ALA A 32 -4.35 45.74 4.80
N PRO A 33 -3.19 46.09 4.18
CA PRO A 33 -3.10 46.19 2.72
C PRO A 33 -3.38 44.81 2.07
N VAL A 34 -4.16 44.81 1.00
CA VAL A 34 -4.58 43.60 0.27
C VAL A 34 -3.42 42.68 -0.03
N ALA A 35 -2.23 43.21 -0.29
CA ALA A 35 -1.00 42.47 -0.52
C ALA A 35 -0.59 41.55 0.66
N SER A 36 -0.84 41.93 1.90
CA SER A 36 -0.51 41.10 3.07
C SER A 36 -1.45 39.89 3.23
N ILE A 37 -2.71 40.05 2.81
CA ILE A 37 -3.72 38.99 2.86
C ILE A 37 -3.38 37.93 1.80
N PHE A 38 -2.96 38.34 0.60
CA PHE A 38 -2.53 37.43 -0.46
C PHE A 38 -1.26 36.66 -0.08
N SER A 39 -0.26 37.33 0.51
CA SER A 39 1.00 36.67 0.89
C SER A 39 0.79 35.66 2.01
N THR A 40 -0.03 35.94 3.02
CA THR A 40 -0.35 34.99 4.09
C THR A 40 -1.17 33.80 3.59
N GLY A 41 -2.10 34.01 2.67
CA GLY A 41 -2.86 32.92 2.05
C GLY A 41 -1.99 31.97 1.23
N LEU A 42 -1.05 32.51 0.45
CA LEU A 42 -0.08 31.72 -0.31
C LEU A 42 0.86 30.91 0.60
N PHE A 43 1.33 31.51 1.70
CA PHE A 43 2.22 30.83 2.65
C PHE A 43 1.51 29.67 3.38
N LEU A 44 0.31 29.91 3.88
CA LEU A 44 -0.50 28.86 4.52
C LEU A 44 -0.88 27.75 3.53
N GLY A 45 -1.26 28.10 2.30
CA GLY A 45 -1.57 27.12 1.26
C GLY A 45 -0.36 26.23 0.89
N ALA A 46 0.84 26.81 0.82
CA ALA A 46 2.08 26.08 0.55
C ALA A 46 2.44 25.11 1.71
N ILE A 47 2.27 25.52 2.96
CA ILE A 47 2.54 24.67 4.13
C ILE A 47 1.55 23.52 4.19
N VAL A 48 0.25 23.80 4.07
CA VAL A 48 -0.80 22.75 4.11
C VAL A 48 -0.65 21.78 2.93
N GLY A 49 -0.39 22.29 1.72
CA GLY A 49 -0.12 21.48 0.54
C GLY A 49 1.14 20.64 0.68
N GLY A 50 2.21 21.20 1.22
CA GLY A 50 3.47 20.49 1.46
C GLY A 50 3.33 19.38 2.51
N VAL A 51 2.65 19.66 3.62
CA VAL A 51 2.38 18.64 4.66
C VAL A 51 1.46 17.54 4.12
N ALA A 52 0.40 17.92 3.40
CA ALA A 52 -0.51 16.95 2.81
C ALA A 52 0.19 16.01 1.82
N THR A 53 1.08 16.53 0.97
CA THR A 53 1.87 15.70 0.04
C THR A 53 2.87 14.83 0.78
N ALA A 54 3.53 15.32 1.83
CA ALA A 54 4.46 14.53 2.64
C ALA A 54 3.76 13.37 3.36
N LEU A 55 2.59 13.62 3.96
CA LEU A 55 1.78 12.57 4.62
C LEU A 55 1.23 11.57 3.59
N TYR A 56 0.81 12.03 2.42
CA TYR A 56 0.31 11.15 1.36
C TYR A 56 1.42 10.24 0.80
N SER A 57 2.65 10.76 0.67
CA SER A 57 3.81 9.95 0.25
C SER A 57 4.17 8.87 1.27
N SER A 58 3.95 9.11 2.57
CA SER A 58 4.21 8.12 3.62
C SER A 58 3.20 6.97 3.64
N VAL A 59 1.99 7.19 3.13
CA VAL A 59 0.94 6.16 3.04
C VAL A 59 1.00 5.39 1.72
N SER A 60 1.65 5.96 0.71
CA SER A 60 1.71 5.43 -0.65
C SER A 60 3.01 4.67 -0.92
N HIS A 61 3.48 3.85 0.01
CA HIS A 61 4.61 2.92 -0.22
C HIS A 61 4.14 1.63 -0.92
N GLY A 62 3.35 1.79 -1.95
CA GLY A 62 2.84 0.69 -2.75
C GLY A 62 2.80 1.03 -4.23
N SER A 63 3.97 1.32 -4.85
CA SER A 63 4.06 1.22 -6.31
C SER A 63 5.51 1.46 -6.77
N ASP A 64 6.05 0.50 -7.49
CA ASP A 64 7.39 0.36 -8.06
C ASP A 64 8.48 -0.17 -7.12
N SER A 65 8.15 -0.88 -6.06
CA SER A 65 9.10 -1.81 -5.48
C SER A 65 9.16 -3.04 -6.38
N ASP A 66 10.36 -3.46 -6.77
CA ASP A 66 10.59 -4.73 -7.44
C ASP A 66 9.76 -5.81 -6.77
N VAL A 67 8.90 -6.46 -7.55
CA VAL A 67 8.07 -7.56 -7.05
C VAL A 67 8.94 -8.80 -6.98
N VAL A 68 8.99 -9.41 -5.81
CA VAL A 68 9.73 -10.66 -5.61
C VAL A 68 8.75 -11.79 -5.41
N THR A 69 9.00 -12.88 -6.10
CA THR A 69 8.24 -14.12 -5.94
C THR A 69 8.92 -15.02 -4.92
N LEU A 70 8.19 -15.36 -3.85
CA LEU A 70 8.63 -16.33 -2.86
C LEU A 70 8.00 -17.70 -3.12
N TYR A 71 8.83 -18.74 -3.05
CA TYR A 71 8.37 -20.13 -3.01
C TYR A 71 8.01 -20.50 -1.58
N VAL A 72 6.81 -21.02 -1.39
CA VAL A 72 6.29 -21.50 -0.10
C VAL A 72 5.99 -22.99 -0.23
N GLY A 73 6.81 -23.80 0.40
CA GLY A 73 6.68 -25.26 0.40
C GLY A 73 6.23 -25.83 1.74
N ASN A 74 5.86 -27.10 1.73
CA ASN A 74 5.35 -27.86 2.86
C ASN A 74 4.08 -27.27 3.48
N LEU A 75 3.26 -26.62 2.65
CA LEU A 75 1.94 -26.13 3.06
C LEU A 75 1.01 -27.30 3.43
N PRO A 76 0.11 -27.10 4.42
CA PRO A 76 -1.00 -28.01 4.63
C PRO A 76 -1.84 -28.15 3.36
N PHE A 77 -2.34 -29.35 3.08
CA PHE A 77 -3.20 -29.55 1.91
C PHE A 77 -4.56 -28.88 2.03
N THR A 78 -4.90 -28.42 3.23
CA THR A 78 -6.13 -27.66 3.53
C THR A 78 -5.90 -26.15 3.48
N ALA A 79 -4.63 -25.69 3.32
CA ALA A 79 -4.31 -24.28 3.29
C ALA A 79 -5.04 -23.56 2.17
N THR A 80 -5.68 -22.45 2.51
CA THR A 80 -6.36 -21.56 1.57
C THR A 80 -5.45 -20.42 1.14
N LYS A 81 -5.81 -19.75 0.04
CA LYS A 81 -5.10 -18.57 -0.44
C LYS A 81 -5.10 -17.46 0.63
N GLU A 82 -6.23 -17.27 1.26
CA GLU A 82 -6.47 -16.23 2.28
C GLU A 82 -5.60 -16.47 3.52
N GLU A 83 -5.49 -17.71 3.99
CA GLU A 83 -4.66 -18.05 5.14
C GLU A 83 -3.17 -17.80 4.86
N VAL A 84 -2.71 -18.10 3.67
CA VAL A 84 -1.32 -17.80 3.27
C VAL A 84 -1.11 -16.31 3.13
N GLU A 85 -2.03 -15.57 2.52
CA GLU A 85 -1.97 -14.13 2.39
C GLU A 85 -1.90 -13.46 3.78
N ASP A 86 -2.76 -13.84 4.71
CA ASP A 86 -2.78 -13.29 6.07
C ASP A 86 -1.48 -13.55 6.84
N LEU A 87 -0.81 -14.69 6.58
CA LEU A 87 0.48 -15.00 7.18
C LEU A 87 1.60 -14.06 6.69
N PHE A 88 1.56 -13.65 5.42
CA PHE A 88 2.57 -12.77 4.81
C PHE A 88 2.27 -11.28 4.97
N ARG A 89 1.01 -10.88 5.13
CA ARG A 89 0.55 -9.50 5.26
C ARG A 89 1.28 -8.66 6.32
N PRO A 90 1.67 -9.19 7.51
CA PRO A 90 2.45 -8.42 8.50
C PRO A 90 3.86 -8.04 8.03
N TYR A 91 4.40 -8.71 7.02
CA TYR A 91 5.77 -8.51 6.54
C TYR A 91 5.85 -7.57 5.34
N GLY A 92 4.76 -7.36 4.61
CA GLY A 92 4.73 -6.46 3.47
C GLY A 92 3.46 -6.55 2.64
N SER A 93 3.44 -5.82 1.52
CA SER A 93 2.31 -5.81 0.60
C SER A 93 2.33 -7.08 -0.27
N VAL A 94 1.37 -7.98 -0.02
CA VAL A 94 1.15 -9.17 -0.85
C VAL A 94 0.33 -8.76 -2.07
N GLN A 95 0.84 -9.06 -3.27
CA GLN A 95 0.15 -8.75 -4.53
C GLN A 95 -0.67 -9.94 -5.05
N ASP A 96 -0.09 -11.12 -5.02
CA ASP A 96 -0.81 -12.35 -5.39
C ASP A 96 -0.29 -13.57 -4.61
N VAL A 97 -1.17 -14.53 -4.41
CA VAL A 97 -0.85 -15.84 -3.83
C VAL A 97 -1.36 -16.92 -4.77
N ARG A 98 -0.47 -17.76 -5.26
CA ARG A 98 -0.79 -18.87 -6.16
C ARG A 98 -0.49 -20.20 -5.51
N LEU A 99 -1.51 -20.96 -5.12
CA LEU A 99 -1.37 -22.31 -4.63
C LEU A 99 -1.36 -23.29 -5.80
N VAL A 100 -0.38 -24.20 -5.81
CA VAL A 100 -0.23 -25.16 -6.91
C VAL A 100 -1.07 -26.39 -6.62
N THR A 101 -1.96 -26.70 -7.56
CA THR A 101 -2.78 -27.91 -7.57
C THR A 101 -2.38 -28.82 -8.71
N GLY A 102 -2.64 -30.11 -8.60
CA GLY A 102 -2.26 -31.06 -9.63
C GLY A 102 -3.27 -32.20 -9.83
N GLY A 103 -3.18 -32.82 -10.99
CA GLY A 103 -4.06 -33.92 -11.39
C GLY A 103 -5.47 -33.49 -11.79
N PRO A 104 -6.31 -34.44 -12.28
CA PRO A 104 -7.66 -34.17 -12.76
C PRO A 104 -8.59 -33.64 -11.63
N ASN A 105 -8.32 -33.98 -10.38
CA ASN A 105 -9.10 -33.58 -9.21
C ASN A 105 -8.57 -32.31 -8.52
N ARG A 106 -7.67 -31.55 -9.14
CA ARG A 106 -7.07 -30.31 -8.61
C ARG A 106 -6.62 -30.43 -7.13
N ARG A 107 -6.00 -31.55 -6.78
CA ARG A 107 -5.52 -31.75 -5.41
C ARG A 107 -4.35 -30.79 -5.08
N PRO A 108 -4.35 -30.14 -3.91
CA PRO A 108 -3.24 -29.28 -3.49
C PRO A 108 -1.95 -30.09 -3.45
N LYS A 109 -0.87 -29.53 -4.03
CA LYS A 109 0.46 -30.15 -4.02
C LYS A 109 1.26 -29.81 -2.76
N GLY A 110 0.72 -28.98 -1.87
CA GLY A 110 1.39 -28.55 -0.63
C GLY A 110 2.50 -27.53 -0.86
N TYR A 111 2.45 -26.79 -1.95
CA TYR A 111 3.34 -25.64 -2.19
C TYR A 111 2.64 -24.57 -3.05
N GLY A 112 3.18 -23.36 -2.99
CA GLY A 112 2.68 -22.21 -3.73
C GLY A 112 3.73 -21.15 -3.94
N PHE A 113 3.31 -20.04 -4.53
CA PHE A 113 4.12 -18.86 -4.77
C PHE A 113 3.38 -17.64 -4.21
N VAL A 114 4.13 -16.74 -3.59
CA VAL A 114 3.65 -15.47 -3.06
C VAL A 114 4.42 -14.35 -3.74
N GLU A 115 3.70 -13.46 -4.41
CA GLU A 115 4.25 -12.25 -5.01
C GLU A 115 4.05 -11.09 -4.04
N MET A 116 5.14 -10.47 -3.62
CA MET A 116 5.11 -9.36 -2.68
C MET A 116 6.24 -8.37 -2.94
N ASP A 117 6.22 -7.23 -2.28
CA ASP A 117 7.26 -6.23 -2.39
C ASP A 117 8.63 -6.75 -1.89
N ALA A 118 9.72 -6.28 -2.51
CA ALA A 118 11.07 -6.77 -2.23
C ALA A 118 11.54 -6.52 -0.78
N TYR A 119 11.05 -5.46 -0.14
CA TYR A 119 11.40 -5.20 1.26
C TYR A 119 10.71 -6.20 2.18
N GLY A 120 9.40 -6.39 2.00
CA GLY A 120 8.62 -7.37 2.73
C GLY A 120 9.10 -8.80 2.50
N ALA A 121 9.50 -9.14 1.28
CA ALA A 121 10.01 -10.46 0.92
C ALA A 121 11.24 -10.87 1.74
N LYS A 122 12.20 -9.95 1.98
CA LYS A 122 13.38 -10.21 2.82
C LYS A 122 13.01 -10.55 4.25
N ASP A 123 12.04 -9.85 4.80
CA ASP A 123 11.57 -10.11 6.17
C ASP A 123 10.69 -11.37 6.23
N ALA A 124 9.91 -11.64 5.20
CA ALA A 124 9.10 -12.84 5.08
C ALA A 124 9.92 -14.14 5.00
N LEU A 125 11.19 -14.10 4.57
CA LEU A 125 12.10 -15.24 4.64
C LEU A 125 12.30 -15.75 6.10
N LYS A 126 12.09 -14.90 7.11
CA LYS A 126 12.15 -15.30 8.53
C LYS A 126 11.02 -16.26 8.93
N LEU A 127 9.95 -16.35 8.14
CA LEU A 127 8.88 -17.32 8.31
C LEU A 127 9.32 -18.76 7.96
N ASN A 128 10.53 -18.94 7.42
CA ASN A 128 11.06 -20.26 7.15
C ASN A 128 11.17 -21.10 8.43
N GLY A 129 10.47 -22.21 8.46
CA GLY A 129 10.38 -23.11 9.63
C GLY A 129 9.23 -22.80 10.60
N VAL A 130 8.43 -21.77 10.35
CA VAL A 130 7.20 -21.48 11.12
C VAL A 130 6.21 -22.62 10.92
N ASP A 131 5.51 -22.99 11.98
CA ASP A 131 4.48 -24.02 11.93
C ASP A 131 3.15 -23.45 11.42
N MET A 132 2.59 -24.09 10.42
CA MET A 132 1.26 -23.83 9.92
C MET A 132 0.49 -25.16 9.84
N GLY A 133 -0.52 -25.33 10.68
CA GLY A 133 -1.33 -26.55 10.71
C GLY A 133 -0.52 -27.83 10.97
N GLY A 134 0.48 -27.79 11.85
CA GLY A 134 1.34 -28.91 12.20
C GLY A 134 2.46 -29.21 11.20
N ARG A 135 2.71 -28.30 10.24
CA ARG A 135 3.74 -28.42 9.21
C ARG A 135 4.69 -27.24 9.24
N LYS A 136 5.97 -27.48 9.27
CA LYS A 136 7.00 -26.42 9.18
C LYS A 136 7.14 -25.95 7.76
N LEU A 137 6.80 -24.70 7.51
CA LEU A 137 6.89 -24.07 6.19
C LEU A 137 8.34 -24.01 5.69
N ARG A 138 8.51 -24.09 4.37
CA ARG A 138 9.79 -23.86 3.69
C ARG A 138 9.62 -22.65 2.76
N ILE A 139 10.29 -21.56 3.09
CA ILE A 139 10.20 -20.31 2.32
C ILE A 139 11.57 -19.99 1.73
N ASN A 140 11.60 -19.76 0.43
CA ASN A 140 12.79 -19.36 -0.33
C ASN A 140 12.38 -18.37 -1.43
N GLU A 141 13.33 -17.58 -1.90
CA GLU A 141 13.11 -16.82 -3.13
C GLU A 141 12.93 -17.80 -4.30
N ALA A 142 11.86 -17.59 -5.08
CA ALA A 142 11.69 -18.32 -6.31
C ALA A 142 12.73 -17.81 -7.30
N LYS A 143 13.64 -18.69 -7.78
CA LYS A 143 14.51 -18.33 -8.88
C LYS A 143 13.68 -18.14 -10.14
N ASP A 144 13.74 -16.96 -10.73
CA ASP A 144 13.23 -16.76 -12.08
C ASP A 144 13.89 -17.81 -12.99
N ARG A 145 13.06 -18.69 -13.55
CA ARG A 145 13.51 -19.44 -14.70
C ARG A 145 13.58 -18.45 -15.84
N ALA A 146 14.77 -17.89 -16.08
CA ALA A 146 15.07 -17.30 -17.37
C ALA A 146 14.81 -18.42 -18.42
N GLU A 147 13.77 -18.21 -19.24
CA GLU A 147 13.58 -18.94 -20.49
C GLU A 147 14.71 -18.61 -21.47
#